data_b34229aea0d4a49a7faaa55c10c4f6f9
#
_entry.id   b34229aea0d4a49a7faaa55c10c4f6f9
#
_cell.length_a   1.000
_cell.length_b   1.000
_cell.length_c   1.000
_cell.angle_alpha   90.00
_cell.angle_beta   90.00
_cell.angle_gamma   90.00
#
_symmetry.space_group_name_H-M   'P 1'
#
loop_
_entity.id
_entity.type
_entity.pdbx_description
1 polymer ?
#
loop_
_entity_poly.entity_id
_entity_poly.type
_entity_poly.pdbx_seq_one_letter_code
_entity_poly.pdbx_strand_id
1 'polypeptide(L)'
;METSYLKTLELDKIIARAAEGCVCKEARAMLLAIEPQCDPDEVRYALEQTDAINTLLIKNGSPRFGGVEGVSQLAARAVKGGVLSMGELLMVAGALRNFQHLTSWYGSSEHLSLIHI
;
A
#
# COMPACT_ATOMS: atom_id res chain seq x y z
N MET A 1 13.87 0.06 20.32
CA MET A 1 12.78 -0.39 21.25
C MET A 1 12.85 -1.91 21.32
N GLU A 2 12.92 -2.46 22.49
CA GLU A 2 13.13 -3.91 22.64
C GLU A 2 11.96 -4.69 22.06
N THR A 3 12.26 -5.61 21.18
CA THR A 3 11.31 -6.53 20.52
C THR A 3 10.48 -7.38 21.51
N SER A 4 10.86 -7.39 22.78
CA SER A 4 10.18 -8.09 23.86
C SER A 4 8.76 -7.59 24.11
N TYR A 5 8.53 -6.28 24.08
CA TYR A 5 7.20 -5.70 24.33
C TYR A 5 6.20 -5.98 23.21
N LEU A 6 6.67 -6.05 21.96
CA LEU A 6 5.82 -6.35 20.82
C LEU A 6 5.22 -7.75 20.91
N LYS A 7 6.00 -8.72 21.38
CA LYS A 7 5.54 -10.10 21.61
C LYS A 7 4.59 -10.20 22.81
N THR A 8 4.90 -9.48 23.89
CA THR A 8 4.05 -9.50 25.10
C THR A 8 2.68 -8.91 24.83
N LEU A 9 2.58 -7.87 23.98
CA LEU A 9 1.33 -7.24 23.57
C LEU A 9 0.67 -7.90 22.35
N GLU A 10 1.26 -8.98 21.84
CA GLU A 10 0.77 -9.74 20.67
C GLU A 10 0.60 -8.87 19.39
N LEU A 11 1.32 -7.75 19.28
CA LEU A 11 1.27 -6.87 18.13
C LEU A 11 1.74 -7.58 16.86
N ASP A 12 2.70 -8.47 16.96
CA ASP A 12 3.19 -9.31 15.88
C ASP A 12 2.06 -10.15 15.24
N LYS A 13 1.17 -10.67 16.05
CA LYS A 13 0.00 -11.44 15.57
C LYS A 13 -1.02 -10.53 14.85
N ILE A 14 -1.25 -9.34 15.36
CA ILE A 14 -2.17 -8.37 14.73
C ILE A 14 -1.63 -7.93 13.38
N ILE A 15 -0.34 -7.60 13.31
CA ILE A 15 0.33 -7.20 12.07
C ILE A 15 0.34 -8.37 11.07
N ALA A 16 0.63 -9.59 11.50
CA ALA A 16 0.61 -10.77 10.64
C ALA A 16 -0.79 -10.99 10.04
N ARG A 17 -1.83 -10.87 10.84
CA ARG A 17 -3.22 -11.00 10.38
C ARG A 17 -3.61 -9.90 9.40
N ALA A 18 -3.21 -8.66 9.65
CA ALA A 18 -3.42 -7.55 8.70
C ALA A 18 -2.67 -7.80 7.38
N ALA A 19 -1.45 -8.35 7.45
CA ALA A 19 -0.65 -8.66 6.28
C ALA A 19 -1.25 -9.77 5.39
N GLU A 20 -2.11 -10.64 5.93
CA GLU A 20 -2.85 -11.62 5.14
C GLU A 20 -3.84 -10.97 4.16
N GLY A 21 -4.35 -9.77 4.50
CA GLY A 21 -5.22 -8.99 3.63
C GLY A 21 -4.50 -8.23 2.51
N CYS A 22 -3.17 -8.17 2.53
CA CYS A 22 -2.40 -7.49 1.50
C CYS A 22 -2.36 -8.30 0.20
N VAL A 23 -2.70 -7.65 -0.91
CA VAL A 23 -2.77 -8.28 -2.23
C VAL A 23 -1.38 -8.32 -2.91
N CYS A 24 -0.50 -7.36 -2.65
CA CYS A 24 0.84 -7.34 -3.22
C CYS A 24 1.93 -7.58 -2.18
N LYS A 25 3.03 -8.18 -2.62
CA LYS A 25 4.16 -8.54 -1.74
C LYS A 25 4.84 -7.34 -1.12
N GLU A 26 4.95 -6.26 -1.88
CA GLU A 26 5.56 -5.01 -1.45
C GLU A 26 4.77 -4.37 -0.29
N ALA A 27 3.45 -4.27 -0.43
CA ALA A 27 2.58 -3.76 0.65
C ALA A 27 2.63 -4.66 1.90
N ARG A 28 2.67 -5.97 1.70
CA ARG A 28 2.83 -6.93 2.79
C ARG A 28 4.14 -6.73 3.53
N ALA A 29 5.25 -6.55 2.80
CA ALA A 29 6.55 -6.30 3.39
C ALA A 29 6.59 -4.98 4.18
N MET A 30 5.98 -3.93 3.65
CA MET A 30 5.86 -2.64 4.35
C MET A 30 5.06 -2.77 5.64
N LEU A 31 3.95 -3.50 5.61
CA LEU A 31 3.11 -3.70 6.79
C LEU A 31 3.81 -4.53 7.87
N LEU A 32 4.54 -5.58 7.47
CA LEU A 32 5.32 -6.40 8.41
C LEU A 32 6.50 -5.65 9.04
N ALA A 33 6.96 -4.58 8.40
CA ALA A 33 8.04 -3.72 8.89
C ALA A 33 7.54 -2.53 9.74
N ILE A 34 6.24 -2.41 9.98
CA ILE A 34 5.69 -1.34 10.81
C ILE A 34 6.18 -1.48 12.25
N GLU A 35 6.67 -0.37 12.77
CA GLU A 35 7.05 -0.22 14.18
C GLU A 35 6.15 0.80 14.88
N PRO A 36 5.90 0.62 16.19
CA PRO A 36 5.16 1.61 16.96
C PRO A 36 5.85 2.96 16.96
N GLN A 37 5.08 4.02 16.77
CA GLN A 37 5.54 5.40 16.81
C GLN A 37 5.15 6.05 18.14
N CYS A 38 6.00 6.94 18.63
CA CYS A 38 5.82 7.64 19.90
C CYS A 38 5.55 9.14 19.72
N ASP A 39 5.75 9.68 18.52
CA ASP A 39 5.44 11.08 18.23
C ASP A 39 3.92 11.25 18.06
N PRO A 40 3.27 12.09 18.88
CA PRO A 40 1.82 12.27 18.82
C PRO A 40 1.31 12.81 17.49
N ASP A 41 2.09 13.65 16.82
CA ASP A 41 1.69 14.26 15.55
C ASP A 41 1.79 13.25 14.40
N GLU A 42 2.83 12.42 14.37
CA GLU A 42 2.95 11.32 13.42
C GLU A 42 1.84 10.27 13.61
N VAL A 43 1.54 9.92 14.85
CA VAL A 43 0.46 8.97 15.17
C VAL A 43 -0.89 9.53 14.73
N ARG A 44 -1.18 10.79 15.04
CA ARG A 44 -2.43 11.43 14.62
C ARG A 44 -2.57 11.47 13.11
N TYR A 45 -1.53 11.86 12.41
CA TYR A 45 -1.50 11.89 10.94
C TYR A 45 -1.78 10.51 10.32
N ALA A 46 -1.14 9.45 10.84
CA ALA A 46 -1.36 8.09 10.35
C ALA A 46 -2.80 7.60 10.61
N LEU A 47 -3.38 7.94 11.77
CA LEU A 47 -4.77 7.61 12.08
C LEU A 47 -5.75 8.36 11.17
N GLU A 48 -5.51 9.63 10.90
CA GLU A 48 -6.33 10.44 9.97
C GLU A 48 -6.28 9.87 8.54
N GLN A 49 -5.11 9.43 8.07
CA GLN A 49 -5.00 8.75 6.78
C GLN A 49 -5.81 7.46 6.74
N THR A 50 -5.73 6.66 7.79
CA THR A 50 -6.49 5.39 7.89
C THR A 50 -8.00 5.66 7.88
N ASP A 51 -8.47 6.64 8.63
CA ASP A 51 -9.88 7.02 8.67
C ASP A 51 -10.38 7.56 7.32
N ALA A 52 -9.57 8.37 6.65
CA ALA A 52 -9.87 8.88 5.32
C ALA A 52 -10.03 7.75 4.29
N ILE A 53 -9.13 6.77 4.29
CA ILE A 53 -9.24 5.59 3.40
C ILE A 53 -10.45 4.75 3.76
N ASN A 54 -10.74 4.54 5.03
CA ASN A 54 -11.94 3.82 5.46
C ASN A 54 -13.22 4.50 4.96
N THR A 55 -13.28 5.82 5.05
CA THR A 55 -14.40 6.62 4.50
C THR A 55 -14.53 6.44 2.99
N LEU A 56 -13.42 6.42 2.24
CA LEU A 56 -13.43 6.16 0.81
C LEU A 56 -13.95 4.76 0.46
N LEU A 57 -13.50 3.76 1.20
CA LEU A 57 -13.95 2.38 1.00
C LEU A 57 -15.47 2.23 1.22
N ILE A 58 -16.01 2.94 2.20
CA ILE A 58 -17.46 2.93 2.47
C ILE A 58 -18.22 3.63 1.35
N LYS A 59 -17.73 4.77 0.84
CA LYS A 59 -18.43 5.56 -0.20
C LYS A 59 -18.32 4.94 -1.59
N ASN A 60 -17.14 4.52 -1.97
CA ASN A 60 -16.80 4.13 -3.34
C ASN A 60 -16.64 2.62 -3.52
N GLY A 61 -16.78 1.85 -2.46
CA GLY A 61 -16.47 0.42 -2.47
C GLY A 61 -14.97 0.15 -2.53
N SER A 62 -14.59 -1.13 -2.51
CA SER A 62 -13.19 -1.54 -2.55
C SER A 62 -12.63 -1.47 -3.97
N PRO A 63 -11.52 -0.76 -4.20
CA PRO A 63 -10.85 -0.77 -5.50
C PRO A 63 -10.10 -2.10 -5.71
N ARG A 64 -9.69 -2.34 -6.96
CA ARG A 64 -8.83 -3.48 -7.28
C ARG A 64 -7.38 -3.11 -7.06
N PHE A 65 -6.72 -3.78 -6.13
CA PHE A 65 -5.29 -3.58 -5.83
C PHE A 65 -4.36 -4.60 -6.51
N GLY A 66 -4.89 -5.57 -7.24
CA GLY A 66 -4.10 -6.63 -7.88
C GLY A 66 -3.36 -6.19 -9.14
N GLY A 67 -2.42 -7.03 -9.59
CA GLY A 67 -1.73 -6.83 -10.87
C GLY A 67 -0.55 -5.87 -10.85
N VAL A 68 -0.04 -5.51 -9.67
CA VAL A 68 1.14 -4.63 -9.51
C VAL A 68 2.38 -5.38 -9.03
N GLU A 69 2.29 -6.69 -8.84
CA GLU A 69 3.41 -7.51 -8.36
C GLU A 69 4.59 -7.53 -9.32
N GLY A 70 5.79 -7.35 -8.79
CA GLY A 70 7.05 -7.46 -9.52
C GLY A 70 7.35 -6.30 -10.47
N VAL A 71 6.47 -5.32 -10.63
CA VAL A 71 6.64 -4.19 -11.56
C VAL A 71 7.80 -3.29 -11.14
N SER A 72 8.02 -3.10 -9.85
CA SER A 72 9.15 -2.32 -9.33
C SER A 72 10.50 -2.91 -9.75
N GLN A 73 10.64 -4.24 -9.76
CA GLN A 73 11.85 -4.93 -10.20
C GLN A 73 12.04 -4.80 -11.70
N LEU A 74 10.95 -4.89 -12.49
CA LEU A 74 11.01 -4.69 -13.96
C LEU A 74 11.45 -3.27 -14.31
N ALA A 75 10.89 -2.27 -13.61
CA ALA A 75 11.27 -0.87 -13.78
C ALA A 75 12.75 -0.65 -13.42
N ALA A 76 13.22 -1.19 -12.31
CA ALA A 76 14.62 -1.08 -11.89
C ALA A 76 15.58 -1.72 -12.93
N ARG A 77 15.19 -2.87 -13.52
CA ARG A 77 15.97 -3.52 -14.57
C ARG A 77 16.00 -2.68 -15.85
N ALA A 78 14.87 -2.08 -16.24
CA ALA A 78 14.80 -1.21 -17.42
C ALA A 78 15.66 0.05 -17.26
N VAL A 79 15.65 0.67 -16.08
CA VAL A 79 16.51 1.83 -15.77
C VAL A 79 17.99 1.50 -15.92
N LYS A 80 18.40 0.28 -15.60
CA LYS A 80 19.78 -0.20 -15.77
C LYS A 80 20.11 -0.62 -17.22
N GLY A 81 19.23 -0.37 -18.19
CA GLY A 81 19.41 -0.72 -19.59
C GLY A 81 19.04 -2.16 -19.94
N GLY A 82 18.37 -2.88 -19.05
CA GLY A 82 17.87 -4.22 -19.32
C GLY A 82 16.67 -4.22 -20.27
N VAL A 83 16.55 -5.29 -21.05
CA VAL A 83 15.44 -5.50 -21.99
C VAL A 83 14.31 -6.23 -21.29
N LEU A 84 13.07 -5.77 -21.48
CA LEU A 84 11.86 -6.43 -21.00
C LEU A 84 11.26 -7.31 -22.10
N SER A 85 10.81 -8.50 -21.75
CA SER A 85 10.05 -9.37 -22.65
C SER A 85 8.67 -8.81 -22.93
N MET A 86 8.00 -9.32 -23.95
CA MET A 86 6.61 -8.94 -24.26
C MET A 86 5.67 -9.21 -23.07
N GLY A 87 5.81 -10.34 -22.40
CA GLY A 87 5.03 -10.67 -21.20
C GLY A 87 5.27 -9.66 -20.04
N GLU A 88 6.51 -9.27 -19.83
CA GLU A 88 6.87 -8.27 -18.82
C GLU A 88 6.33 -6.88 -19.16
N LEU A 89 6.35 -6.50 -20.44
CA LEU A 89 5.71 -5.25 -20.89
C LEU A 89 4.19 -5.27 -20.66
N LEU A 90 3.53 -6.40 -20.87
CA LEU A 90 2.11 -6.57 -20.58
C LEU A 90 1.81 -6.46 -19.08
N MET A 91 2.69 -6.97 -18.22
CA MET A 91 2.58 -6.79 -16.77
C MET A 91 2.66 -5.32 -16.38
N VAL A 92 3.63 -4.57 -16.93
CA VAL A 92 3.76 -3.13 -16.71
C VAL A 92 2.52 -2.37 -17.19
N ALA A 93 2.02 -2.68 -18.38
CA ALA A 93 0.81 -2.07 -18.92
C ALA A 93 -0.42 -2.35 -18.04
N GLY A 94 -0.55 -3.57 -17.50
CA GLY A 94 -1.59 -3.95 -16.56
C GLY A 94 -1.52 -3.14 -15.27
N ALA A 95 -0.32 -2.97 -14.71
CA ALA A 95 -0.10 -2.16 -13.52
C ALA A 95 -0.46 -0.68 -13.74
N LEU A 96 -0.07 -0.11 -14.88
CA LEU A 96 -0.40 1.28 -15.23
C LEU A 96 -1.91 1.49 -15.35
N ARG A 97 -2.65 0.54 -15.95
CA ARG A 97 -4.12 0.59 -15.99
C ARG A 97 -4.72 0.52 -14.59
N ASN A 98 -4.17 -0.32 -13.73
CA ASN A 98 -4.63 -0.41 -12.35
C ASN A 98 -4.38 0.90 -11.58
N PHE A 99 -3.25 1.55 -11.76
CA PHE A 99 -2.98 2.87 -11.19
C PHE A 99 -3.96 3.94 -11.70
N GLN A 100 -4.34 3.91 -12.98
CA GLN A 100 -5.39 4.79 -13.51
C GLN A 100 -6.73 4.55 -12.81
N HIS A 101 -7.12 3.29 -12.60
CA HIS A 101 -8.35 2.96 -11.88
C HIS A 101 -8.31 3.43 -10.42
N LEU A 102 -7.18 3.27 -9.74
CA LEU A 102 -7.00 3.76 -8.37
C LEU A 102 -7.07 5.28 -8.31
N THR A 103 -6.46 5.99 -9.26
CA THR A 103 -6.53 7.45 -9.36
C THR A 103 -7.96 7.93 -9.58
N SER A 104 -8.72 7.28 -10.47
CA SER A 104 -10.13 7.59 -10.70
C SER A 104 -10.99 7.29 -9.49
N TRP A 105 -10.75 6.16 -8.83
CA TRP A 105 -11.46 5.78 -7.60
C TRP A 105 -11.22 6.79 -6.47
N TYR A 106 -9.99 7.25 -6.33
CA TYR A 106 -9.62 8.28 -5.36
C TYR A 106 -10.22 9.65 -5.72
N GLY A 107 -10.11 10.08 -6.98
CA GLY A 107 -10.54 11.39 -7.46
C GLY A 107 -12.06 11.57 -7.52
N SER A 108 -12.84 10.48 -7.43
CA SER A 108 -14.30 10.57 -7.35
C SER A 108 -14.83 11.10 -6.01
N SER A 109 -13.94 11.32 -5.05
CA SER A 109 -14.26 11.88 -3.73
C SER A 109 -13.75 13.32 -3.62
N GLU A 110 -14.62 14.29 -3.85
CA GLU A 110 -14.30 15.73 -3.81
C GLU A 110 -13.88 16.29 -2.44
N HIS A 111 -13.78 15.48 -1.38
CA HIS A 111 -13.63 15.97 -0.01
C HIS A 111 -12.46 15.42 0.80
N LEU A 112 -11.48 14.76 0.19
CA LEU A 112 -10.30 14.29 0.92
C LEU A 112 -9.07 15.13 0.64
N SER A 113 -9.14 16.40 1.02
CA SER A 113 -7.97 17.30 1.04
C SER A 113 -6.87 16.88 2.02
N LEU A 114 -7.09 15.83 2.81
CA LEU A 114 -6.17 15.37 3.85
C LEU A 114 -5.12 14.38 3.35
N ILE A 115 -5.24 13.86 2.12
CA ILE A 115 -4.24 12.95 1.55
C ILE A 115 -3.54 13.66 0.40
N HIS A 116 -2.96 14.81 0.66
CA HIS A 116 -1.93 15.39 -0.19
C HIS A 116 -0.59 14.73 0.15
N ILE A 117 -0.28 13.71 -0.59
CA ILE A 117 1.09 13.22 -0.68
C ILE A 117 1.70 13.82 -1.92
#